data_d65753c5049d8d2b6a2a6477379df338
#
_entry.id   d65753c5049d8d2b6a2a6477379df338
#
_cell.length_a   1.000
_cell.length_b   1.000
_cell.length_c   1.000
_cell.angle_alpha   90.00
_cell.angle_beta   90.00
_cell.angle_gamma   90.00
#
_symmetry.space_group_name_H-M   'P 1'
#
loop_
_entity.id
_entity.type
_entity.pdbx_description
1 polymer ?
#
loop_
_entity_poly.entity_id
_entity_poly.type
_entity_poly.pdbx_seq_one_letter_code
_entity_poly.pdbx_strand_id
1 'polypeptide(L)'
;MFLALLQEDTTGIAGAAGDAKKVAENVAEQPISIFTGLREFVQDLYHYVLGPDFIGNVLASFLVVFLGVVFFRILTRGVPRMLRWRRRGRESLLDEEAVVRIKRQDTAITLMRNALRYVVFVIVVLFILSIFFRNPLPAAAGTTIIAAVIGFGAQSFLRDVIAGFSIVFEGQYSVGDFVLIKPQDVSGVVEELGLRMTKIRSLSGEVSYIPNGTMQGVVNYISGQQRFNVEVQVSDAEAASRVVNALGESSELYLSPPRLVERSETDGRVRMRIVAGVLPSMAWLVEDNLTQHIKAAAGEDAISAEPLTYKVDQANLRRIRSLLPQEAERNLPPQANRKL
;
A
#
# COMPACT_ATOMS: atom_id res chain seq x y z
N MET A 1 57.33 20.79 15.96
CA MET A 1 56.21 20.25 15.14
C MET A 1 54.85 20.57 15.73
N PHE A 2 54.68 20.78 17.04
CA PHE A 2 53.40 21.13 17.68
C PHE A 2 53.03 22.64 17.63
N LEU A 3 54.02 23.52 17.50
CA LEU A 3 53.82 24.97 17.40
C LEU A 3 53.46 25.47 15.99
N ALA A 4 53.73 24.67 14.93
CA ALA A 4 53.37 24.98 13.55
C ALA A 4 51.86 24.69 13.27
N LEU A 5 51.24 23.73 13.95
CA LEU A 5 49.81 23.40 13.78
C LEU A 5 48.86 24.40 14.49
N LEU A 6 49.35 25.14 15.49
CA LEU A 6 48.57 26.18 16.16
C LEU A 6 48.60 27.53 15.42
N GLN A 7 49.50 27.70 14.47
CA GLN A 7 49.59 28.93 13.69
C GLN A 7 48.75 28.92 12.40
N GLU A 8 48.43 27.73 11.88
CA GLU A 8 47.51 27.56 10.75
C GLU A 8 46.01 27.76 11.12
N ASP A 9 45.64 27.35 12.34
CA ASP A 9 44.24 27.50 12.79
C ASP A 9 43.83 28.97 13.08
N THR A 10 44.79 29.81 13.46
CA THR A 10 44.47 31.24 13.76
C THR A 10 44.30 32.07 12.51
N THR A 11 44.89 31.72 11.38
CA THR A 11 44.74 32.41 10.09
C THR A 11 43.39 32.08 9.43
N GLY A 12 42.87 30.84 9.60
CA GLY A 12 41.55 30.41 9.13
C GLY A 12 40.40 31.12 9.86
N ILE A 13 40.52 31.30 11.18
CA ILE A 13 39.49 31.97 12.00
C ILE A 13 39.52 33.47 11.75
N ALA A 14 40.66 34.10 11.52
CA ALA A 14 40.77 35.51 11.16
C ALA A 14 40.22 35.80 9.75
N GLY A 15 40.37 34.88 8.80
CA GLY A 15 39.76 34.95 7.46
C GLY A 15 38.22 34.85 7.53
N ALA A 16 37.72 33.88 8.25
CA ALA A 16 36.26 33.70 8.42
C ALA A 16 35.60 34.87 9.18
N ALA A 17 36.29 35.46 10.19
CA ALA A 17 35.81 36.65 10.87
C ALA A 17 35.83 37.91 9.98
N GLY A 18 36.81 38.04 9.06
CA GLY A 18 36.88 39.07 8.06
C GLY A 18 35.76 39.00 7.03
N ASP A 19 35.47 37.79 6.55
CA ASP A 19 34.37 37.55 5.60
C ASP A 19 33.00 37.73 6.26
N ALA A 20 32.80 37.30 7.49
CA ALA A 20 31.58 37.53 8.26
C ALA A 20 31.34 39.04 8.50
N LYS A 21 32.43 39.80 8.75
CA LYS A 21 32.31 41.24 8.95
C LYS A 21 31.98 41.95 7.62
N LYS A 22 32.57 41.56 6.48
CA LYS A 22 32.19 42.05 5.15
C LYS A 22 30.77 41.71 4.75
N VAL A 23 30.29 40.50 5.07
CA VAL A 23 28.89 40.12 4.84
C VAL A 23 27.97 40.93 5.72
N ALA A 24 28.31 41.15 7.00
CA ALA A 24 27.53 41.98 7.93
C ALA A 24 27.49 43.44 7.53
N GLU A 25 28.62 44.00 7.01
CA GLU A 25 28.73 45.35 6.53
C GLU A 25 27.95 45.54 5.22
N ASN A 26 28.02 44.61 4.28
CA ASN A 26 27.19 44.59 3.06
C ASN A 26 25.67 44.39 3.35
N VAL A 27 25.32 43.68 4.41
CA VAL A 27 23.92 43.56 4.84
C VAL A 27 23.46 44.82 5.57
N ALA A 28 24.34 45.51 6.31
CA ALA A 28 24.03 46.75 6.99
C ALA A 28 23.98 47.98 6.07
N GLU A 29 24.74 47.95 4.93
CA GLU A 29 24.73 49.03 3.92
C GLU A 29 23.59 48.91 2.90
N GLN A 30 22.88 47.80 2.85
CA GLN A 30 21.59 47.72 2.19
C GLN A 30 20.51 48.02 3.25
N PRO A 31 20.04 49.25 3.40
CA PRO A 31 18.76 49.45 4.03
C PRO A 31 17.79 48.70 3.13
N ILE A 32 17.35 47.51 3.55
CA ILE A 32 16.15 46.85 3.04
C ILE A 32 15.03 47.82 3.41
N SER A 33 14.96 48.88 2.64
CA SER A 33 13.87 49.82 2.77
C SER A 33 12.70 49.13 2.09
N ILE A 34 11.99 48.31 2.91
CA ILE A 34 10.62 47.88 2.59
C ILE A 34 9.87 49.10 2.01
N PHE A 35 10.18 50.30 2.48
CA PHE A 35 9.65 51.56 2.00
C PHE A 35 10.15 52.00 0.61
N THR A 36 11.42 51.74 0.19
CA THR A 36 11.85 52.02 -1.20
C THR A 36 11.26 51.04 -2.17
N GLY A 37 11.21 49.73 -1.83
CA GLY A 37 10.54 48.75 -2.65
C GLY A 37 9.03 48.99 -2.76
N LEU A 38 8.39 49.43 -1.67
CA LEU A 38 6.98 49.81 -1.67
C LEU A 38 6.73 51.08 -2.51
N ARG A 39 7.61 52.05 -2.43
CA ARG A 39 7.53 53.30 -3.22
C ARG A 39 7.75 53.03 -4.72
N GLU A 40 8.75 52.23 -5.08
CA GLU A 40 8.97 51.78 -6.48
C GLU A 40 7.76 51.01 -6.98
N PHE A 41 7.27 50.07 -6.21
CA PHE A 41 6.05 49.34 -6.55
C PHE A 41 4.83 50.23 -6.78
N VAL A 42 4.61 51.25 -5.91
CA VAL A 42 3.49 52.21 -6.06
C VAL A 42 3.71 53.09 -7.30
N GLN A 43 4.95 53.56 -7.59
CA GLN A 43 5.24 54.33 -8.79
C GLN A 43 5.06 53.50 -10.06
N ASP A 44 5.55 52.27 -10.10
CA ASP A 44 5.35 51.36 -11.22
C ASP A 44 3.86 51.03 -11.43
N LEU A 45 3.13 50.81 -10.37
CA LEU A 45 1.69 50.60 -10.40
C LEU A 45 0.95 51.84 -10.96
N TYR A 46 1.35 53.05 -10.54
CA TYR A 46 0.74 54.30 -11.02
C TYR A 46 1.01 54.50 -12.54
N HIS A 47 2.26 54.32 -12.99
CA HIS A 47 2.60 54.40 -14.41
C HIS A 47 1.94 53.30 -15.24
N TYR A 48 1.75 52.11 -14.65
CA TYR A 48 1.06 51.03 -15.32
C TYR A 48 -0.45 51.27 -15.49
N VAL A 49 -1.12 51.77 -14.44
CA VAL A 49 -2.57 52.07 -14.43
C VAL A 49 -2.90 53.20 -15.42
N LEU A 50 -2.01 54.17 -15.59
CA LEU A 50 -2.17 55.27 -16.56
C LEU A 50 -1.66 54.94 -17.95
N GLY A 51 -1.04 53.75 -18.13
CA GLY A 51 -0.52 53.29 -19.41
C GLY A 51 -1.58 52.77 -20.36
N PRO A 52 -1.39 52.82 -21.68
CA PRO A 52 -2.32 52.34 -22.68
C PRO A 52 -2.52 50.82 -22.59
N ASP A 53 -1.54 50.08 -22.06
CA ASP A 53 -1.60 48.62 -21.89
C ASP A 53 -2.60 48.17 -20.80
N PHE A 54 -2.93 49.04 -19.84
CA PHE A 54 -3.81 48.74 -18.74
C PHE A 54 -5.22 48.34 -19.22
N ILE A 55 -5.79 49.12 -20.14
CA ILE A 55 -7.12 48.82 -20.71
C ILE A 55 -7.12 47.47 -21.41
N GLY A 56 -6.05 47.17 -22.20
CA GLY A 56 -5.88 45.89 -22.87
C GLY A 56 -5.81 44.73 -21.90
N ASN A 57 -5.05 44.85 -20.80
CA ASN A 57 -4.89 43.85 -19.80
C ASN A 57 -6.18 43.63 -18.96
N VAL A 58 -6.93 44.68 -18.66
CA VAL A 58 -8.24 44.59 -18.04
C VAL A 58 -9.22 43.83 -18.94
N LEU A 59 -9.25 44.17 -20.24
CA LEU A 59 -10.12 43.45 -21.22
C LEU A 59 -9.73 41.98 -21.35
N ALA A 60 -8.43 41.68 -21.39
CA ALA A 60 -7.90 40.31 -21.43
C ALA A 60 -8.28 39.54 -20.16
N SER A 61 -8.23 40.18 -18.99
CA SER A 61 -8.65 39.56 -17.72
C SER A 61 -10.14 39.24 -17.69
N PHE A 62 -10.99 40.13 -18.21
CA PHE A 62 -12.41 39.85 -18.37
C PHE A 62 -12.68 38.67 -19.31
N LEU A 63 -11.92 38.59 -20.42
CA LEU A 63 -12.00 37.48 -21.34
C LEU A 63 -11.60 36.16 -20.67
N VAL A 64 -10.53 36.13 -19.89
CA VAL A 64 -10.07 34.93 -19.14
C VAL A 64 -11.11 34.50 -18.12
N VAL A 65 -11.69 35.42 -17.36
CA VAL A 65 -12.78 35.13 -16.42
C VAL A 65 -14.00 34.55 -17.15
N PHE A 66 -14.40 35.20 -18.25
CA PHE A 66 -15.50 34.75 -19.07
C PHE A 66 -15.29 33.32 -19.59
N LEU A 67 -14.12 33.04 -20.17
CA LEU A 67 -13.74 31.71 -20.68
C LEU A 67 -13.71 30.69 -19.53
N GLY A 68 -13.16 31.05 -18.38
CA GLY A 68 -13.13 30.22 -17.20
C GLY A 68 -14.54 29.84 -16.69
N VAL A 69 -15.45 30.82 -16.64
CA VAL A 69 -16.87 30.60 -16.28
C VAL A 69 -17.60 29.75 -17.30
N VAL A 70 -17.38 30.00 -18.60
CA VAL A 70 -17.96 29.19 -19.68
C VAL A 70 -17.46 27.75 -19.60
N PHE A 71 -16.15 27.57 -19.49
CA PHE A 71 -15.54 26.25 -19.34
C PHE A 71 -16.09 25.51 -18.11
N PHE A 72 -16.14 26.18 -16.96
CA PHE A 72 -16.74 25.62 -15.75
C PHE A 72 -18.22 25.24 -15.94
N ARG A 73 -19.02 26.09 -16.61
CA ARG A 73 -20.42 25.79 -16.92
C ARG A 73 -20.58 24.60 -17.86
N ILE A 74 -19.76 24.50 -18.90
CA ILE A 74 -19.77 23.36 -19.84
C ILE A 74 -19.45 22.09 -19.08
N LEU A 75 -18.38 22.09 -18.27
CA LEU A 75 -17.93 20.92 -17.54
C LEU A 75 -18.93 20.47 -16.47
N THR A 76 -19.50 21.40 -15.69
CA THR A 76 -20.43 21.08 -14.60
C THR A 76 -21.87 20.80 -15.05
N ARG A 77 -22.27 21.30 -16.20
CA ARG A 77 -23.62 21.05 -16.76
C ARG A 77 -23.62 20.01 -17.87
N GLY A 78 -22.56 19.91 -18.65
CA GLY A 78 -22.44 18.97 -19.76
C GLY A 78 -22.28 17.52 -19.29
N VAL A 79 -21.36 17.28 -18.37
CA VAL A 79 -21.07 15.93 -17.84
C VAL A 79 -22.29 15.28 -17.18
N PRO A 80 -23.03 15.92 -16.25
CA PRO A 80 -24.21 15.30 -15.64
C PRO A 80 -25.38 15.11 -16.61
N ARG A 81 -25.52 15.96 -17.65
CA ARG A 81 -26.53 15.78 -18.67
C ARG A 81 -26.26 14.57 -19.55
N MET A 82 -25.01 14.40 -19.97
CA MET A 82 -24.56 13.24 -20.77
C MET A 82 -24.73 11.92 -20.01
N LEU A 83 -24.37 11.89 -18.71
CA LEU A 83 -24.56 10.73 -17.85
C LEU A 83 -26.04 10.41 -17.60
N ARG A 84 -26.90 11.43 -17.41
CA ARG A 84 -28.35 11.24 -17.25
C ARG A 84 -29.05 10.75 -18.52
N TRP A 85 -28.59 11.21 -19.67
CA TRP A 85 -29.15 10.76 -20.95
C TRP A 85 -28.89 9.26 -21.20
N ARG A 86 -27.73 8.79 -20.78
CA ARG A 86 -27.34 7.36 -20.84
C ARG A 86 -28.12 6.47 -19.86
N ARG A 87 -28.69 7.02 -18.79
CA ARG A 87 -29.44 6.30 -17.74
C ARG A 87 -30.95 6.16 -18.00
N ARG A 88 -31.55 7.00 -18.83
CA ARG A 88 -33.02 6.99 -19.12
C ARG A 88 -33.59 5.67 -19.66
N GLY A 89 -32.76 4.71 -20.01
CA GLY A 89 -33.18 3.39 -20.48
C GLY A 89 -33.25 2.28 -19.41
N ARG A 90 -32.97 2.59 -18.11
CA ARG A 90 -32.80 1.55 -17.07
C ARG A 90 -33.63 1.76 -15.79
N GLU A 91 -34.60 2.66 -15.80
CA GLU A 91 -35.31 3.08 -14.57
C GLU A 91 -36.45 2.18 -14.10
N SER A 92 -36.67 0.99 -14.66
CA SER A 92 -37.92 0.23 -14.39
C SER A 92 -37.88 -0.77 -13.23
N LEU A 93 -36.75 -0.96 -12.52
CA LEU A 93 -36.67 -1.85 -11.33
C LEU A 93 -35.62 -1.32 -10.34
N LEU A 94 -36.01 -0.33 -9.54
CA LEU A 94 -35.13 0.18 -8.48
C LEU A 94 -35.29 -0.66 -7.19
N ASP A 95 -34.36 -1.56 -6.98
CA ASP A 95 -34.12 -2.26 -5.73
C ASP A 95 -33.55 -1.27 -4.68
N GLU A 96 -33.80 -1.47 -3.40
CA GLU A 96 -33.34 -0.58 -2.31
C GLU A 96 -31.82 -0.33 -2.37
N GLU A 97 -31.05 -1.34 -2.74
CA GLU A 97 -29.60 -1.23 -2.97
C GLU A 97 -29.23 -0.27 -4.11
N ALA A 98 -30.06 -0.18 -5.15
CA ALA A 98 -29.83 0.73 -6.25
C ALA A 98 -30.02 2.19 -5.83
N VAL A 99 -30.96 2.48 -4.92
CA VAL A 99 -31.20 3.82 -4.37
C VAL A 99 -29.99 4.31 -3.55
N VAL A 100 -29.40 3.44 -2.72
CA VAL A 100 -28.19 3.77 -1.94
C VAL A 100 -26.98 4.05 -2.84
N ARG A 101 -26.79 3.27 -3.91
CA ARG A 101 -25.73 3.49 -4.91
C ARG A 101 -25.89 4.81 -5.65
N ILE A 102 -27.13 5.17 -6.04
CA ILE A 102 -27.42 6.44 -6.72
C ILE A 102 -27.11 7.62 -5.79
N LYS A 103 -27.52 7.57 -4.53
CA LYS A 103 -27.28 8.62 -3.54
C LYS A 103 -25.77 8.86 -3.30
N ARG A 104 -24.99 7.79 -3.24
CA ARG A 104 -23.52 7.84 -3.11
C ARG A 104 -22.87 8.48 -4.35
N GLN A 105 -23.36 8.17 -5.56
CA GLN A 105 -22.86 8.76 -6.80
C GLN A 105 -23.18 10.24 -6.92
N ASP A 106 -24.35 10.67 -6.50
CA ASP A 106 -24.76 12.09 -6.54
C ASP A 106 -23.90 12.93 -5.55
N THR A 107 -23.59 12.38 -4.40
CA THR A 107 -22.65 13.01 -3.45
C THR A 107 -21.25 13.14 -4.06
N ALA A 108 -20.74 12.10 -4.68
CA ALA A 108 -19.42 12.11 -5.34
C ALA A 108 -19.35 13.13 -6.48
N ILE A 109 -20.41 13.21 -7.31
CA ILE A 109 -20.50 14.21 -8.39
C ILE A 109 -20.54 15.64 -7.82
N THR A 110 -21.22 15.83 -6.69
CA THR A 110 -21.32 17.15 -6.05
C THR A 110 -19.95 17.56 -5.46
N LEU A 111 -19.24 16.65 -4.80
CA LEU A 111 -17.90 16.90 -4.28
C LEU A 111 -16.92 17.20 -5.42
N MET A 112 -16.95 16.40 -6.50
CA MET A 112 -16.10 16.63 -7.67
C MET A 112 -16.36 17.99 -8.31
N ARG A 113 -17.63 18.38 -8.46
CA ARG A 113 -17.99 19.70 -8.98
C ARG A 113 -17.47 20.84 -8.12
N ASN A 114 -17.54 20.69 -6.80
CA ASN A 114 -17.03 21.70 -5.88
C ASN A 114 -15.49 21.79 -5.94
N ALA A 115 -14.80 20.65 -5.95
CA ALA A 115 -13.34 20.61 -6.11
C ALA A 115 -12.90 21.26 -7.44
N LEU A 116 -13.58 20.92 -8.53
CA LEU A 116 -13.31 21.50 -9.86
C LEU A 116 -13.52 23.02 -9.89
N ARG A 117 -14.50 23.55 -9.13
CA ARG A 117 -14.69 25.00 -9.00
C ARG A 117 -13.45 25.69 -8.44
N TYR A 118 -12.85 25.12 -7.38
CA TYR A 118 -11.64 25.69 -6.77
C TYR A 118 -10.44 25.61 -7.71
N VAL A 119 -10.30 24.50 -8.43
CA VAL A 119 -9.22 24.33 -9.43
C VAL A 119 -9.35 25.37 -10.54
N VAL A 120 -10.53 25.53 -11.12
CA VAL A 120 -10.77 26.56 -12.18
C VAL A 120 -10.55 27.96 -11.63
N PHE A 121 -11.01 28.24 -10.41
CA PHE A 121 -10.77 29.53 -9.74
C PHE A 121 -9.28 29.85 -9.61
N VAL A 122 -8.49 28.92 -9.11
CA VAL A 122 -7.04 29.08 -8.95
C VAL A 122 -6.36 29.30 -10.32
N ILE A 123 -6.73 28.54 -11.35
CA ILE A 123 -6.19 28.70 -12.69
C ILE A 123 -6.50 30.10 -13.23
N VAL A 124 -7.76 30.56 -13.11
CA VAL A 124 -8.16 31.89 -13.58
C VAL A 124 -7.39 33.00 -12.84
N VAL A 125 -7.23 32.87 -11.53
CA VAL A 125 -6.42 33.85 -10.72
C VAL A 125 -4.98 33.87 -11.19
N LEU A 126 -4.35 32.72 -11.43
CA LEU A 126 -2.97 32.65 -11.92
C LEU A 126 -2.82 33.28 -13.33
N PHE A 127 -3.80 33.06 -14.20
CA PHE A 127 -3.79 33.72 -15.51
C PHE A 127 -3.94 35.23 -15.43
N ILE A 128 -4.83 35.73 -14.55
CA ILE A 128 -4.98 37.17 -14.32
C ILE A 128 -3.67 37.74 -13.78
N LEU A 129 -3.07 37.10 -12.77
CA LEU A 129 -1.77 37.53 -12.24
C LEU A 129 -0.70 37.60 -13.32
N SER A 130 -0.64 36.60 -14.22
CA SER A 130 0.35 36.58 -15.32
C SER A 130 0.16 37.71 -16.33
N ILE A 131 -1.07 38.23 -16.50
CA ILE A 131 -1.35 39.35 -17.40
C ILE A 131 -0.84 40.68 -16.79
N PHE A 132 -0.99 40.84 -15.47
CA PHE A 132 -0.63 42.10 -14.78
C PHE A 132 0.86 42.19 -14.41
N PHE A 133 1.52 41.07 -14.20
CA PHE A 133 2.95 41.06 -13.88
C PHE A 133 3.80 41.05 -15.18
N ARG A 134 4.42 42.18 -15.52
CA ARG A 134 5.38 42.27 -16.64
C ARG A 134 6.58 41.32 -16.46
N ASN A 135 6.94 41.04 -15.22
CA ASN A 135 8.00 40.09 -14.86
C ASN A 135 7.36 38.72 -14.51
N PRO A 136 7.57 37.65 -15.30
CA PRO A 136 6.95 36.34 -15.07
C PRO A 136 7.52 35.63 -13.85
N LEU A 137 8.67 36.06 -13.31
CA LEU A 137 9.37 35.40 -12.19
C LEU A 137 8.52 35.26 -10.91
N PRO A 138 7.82 36.29 -10.39
CA PRO A 138 7.00 36.16 -9.19
C PRO A 138 5.79 35.22 -9.42
N ALA A 139 5.17 35.30 -10.60
CA ALA A 139 4.06 34.41 -10.98
C ALA A 139 4.52 32.95 -11.11
N ALA A 140 5.69 32.74 -11.73
CA ALA A 140 6.29 31.42 -11.85
C ALA A 140 6.64 30.82 -10.47
N ALA A 141 7.25 31.61 -9.57
CA ALA A 141 7.57 31.18 -8.21
C ALA A 141 6.28 30.80 -7.42
N GLY A 142 5.25 31.63 -7.47
CA GLY A 142 3.98 31.36 -6.83
C GLY A 142 3.31 30.09 -7.38
N THR A 143 3.32 29.90 -8.69
CA THR A 143 2.81 28.70 -9.34
C THR A 143 3.57 27.43 -8.93
N THR A 144 4.90 27.52 -8.80
CA THR A 144 5.72 26.39 -8.35
C THR A 144 5.38 25.98 -6.92
N ILE A 145 5.18 26.93 -6.01
CA ILE A 145 4.78 26.64 -4.63
C ILE A 145 3.40 25.95 -4.60
N ILE A 146 2.43 26.47 -5.34
CA ILE A 146 1.09 25.87 -5.42
C ILE A 146 1.15 24.46 -6.01
N ALA A 147 1.92 24.27 -7.08
CA ALA A 147 2.12 22.97 -7.70
C ALA A 147 2.77 21.97 -6.73
N ALA A 148 3.75 22.41 -5.94
CA ALA A 148 4.38 21.59 -4.91
C ALA A 148 3.38 21.17 -3.82
N VAL A 149 2.57 22.09 -3.30
CA VAL A 149 1.55 21.80 -2.28
C VAL A 149 0.51 20.79 -2.81
N ILE A 150 0.04 20.99 -4.04
CA ILE A 150 -0.90 20.05 -4.69
C ILE A 150 -0.22 18.69 -4.91
N GLY A 151 1.03 18.68 -5.38
CA GLY A 151 1.81 17.46 -5.60
C GLY A 151 2.01 16.65 -4.32
N PHE A 152 2.42 17.28 -3.24
CA PHE A 152 2.55 16.62 -1.94
C PHE A 152 1.19 16.15 -1.40
N GLY A 153 0.13 16.93 -1.57
CA GLY A 153 -1.22 16.54 -1.18
C GLY A 153 -1.77 15.33 -1.97
N ALA A 154 -1.38 15.19 -3.23
CA ALA A 154 -1.80 14.08 -4.10
C ALA A 154 -0.87 12.86 -4.04
N GLN A 155 0.29 12.94 -3.40
CA GLN A 155 1.33 11.92 -3.41
C GLN A 155 0.85 10.54 -2.94
N SER A 156 0.09 10.48 -1.84
CA SER A 156 -0.45 9.22 -1.33
C SER A 156 -1.47 8.60 -2.28
N PHE A 157 -2.34 9.43 -2.87
CA PHE A 157 -3.30 8.98 -3.88
C PHE A 157 -2.59 8.37 -5.11
N LEU A 158 -1.56 9.06 -5.60
CA LEU A 158 -0.79 8.58 -6.76
C LEU A 158 -0.06 7.27 -6.45
N ARG A 159 0.51 7.15 -5.24
CA ARG A 159 1.13 5.91 -4.76
C ARG A 159 0.13 4.75 -4.76
N ASP A 160 -1.09 4.96 -4.25
CA ASP A 160 -2.13 3.94 -4.20
C ASP A 160 -2.51 3.46 -5.60
N VAL A 161 -2.65 4.40 -6.55
CA VAL A 161 -3.02 4.11 -7.95
C VAL A 161 -1.91 3.32 -8.66
N ILE A 162 -0.65 3.74 -8.52
CA ILE A 162 0.49 3.04 -9.12
C ILE A 162 0.61 1.63 -8.55
N ALA A 163 0.48 1.48 -7.22
CA ALA A 163 0.52 0.17 -6.57
C ALA A 163 -0.63 -0.74 -7.04
N GLY A 164 -1.85 -0.22 -7.16
CA GLY A 164 -2.98 -0.97 -7.68
C GLY A 164 -2.77 -1.45 -9.12
N PHE A 165 -2.20 -0.60 -9.97
CA PHE A 165 -1.81 -0.99 -11.32
C PHE A 165 -0.76 -2.10 -11.33
N SER A 166 0.30 -1.96 -10.50
CA SER A 166 1.37 -2.97 -10.36
C SER A 166 0.82 -4.32 -9.92
N ILE A 167 -0.06 -4.35 -8.92
CA ILE A 167 -0.69 -5.57 -8.42
C ILE A 167 -1.40 -6.34 -9.54
N VAL A 168 -2.19 -5.62 -10.36
CA VAL A 168 -2.93 -6.22 -11.48
C VAL A 168 -1.99 -6.64 -12.60
N PHE A 169 -1.04 -5.80 -12.98
CA PHE A 169 -0.15 -6.03 -14.11
C PHE A 169 0.86 -7.16 -13.85
N GLU A 170 1.39 -7.22 -12.63
CA GLU A 170 2.31 -8.27 -12.19
C GLU A 170 1.60 -9.55 -11.76
N GLY A 171 0.28 -9.53 -11.59
CA GLY A 171 -0.50 -10.68 -11.17
C GLY A 171 -0.16 -11.15 -9.76
N GLN A 172 0.12 -10.23 -8.82
CA GLN A 172 0.52 -10.57 -7.46
C GLN A 172 -0.57 -11.37 -6.73
N TYR A 173 -1.82 -10.99 -6.91
CA TYR A 173 -3.01 -11.72 -6.47
C TYR A 173 -4.25 -11.28 -7.26
N SER A 174 -5.32 -12.08 -7.17
CA SER A 174 -6.57 -11.88 -7.89
C SER A 174 -7.78 -11.90 -6.95
N VAL A 175 -8.92 -11.45 -7.46
CA VAL A 175 -10.20 -11.59 -6.75
C VAL A 175 -10.49 -13.09 -6.54
N GLY A 176 -10.79 -13.46 -5.29
CA GLY A 176 -10.99 -14.84 -4.86
C GLY A 176 -9.77 -15.47 -4.16
N ASP A 177 -8.58 -14.89 -4.30
CA ASP A 177 -7.39 -15.38 -3.59
C ASP A 177 -7.47 -15.10 -2.09
N PHE A 178 -6.95 -16.03 -1.29
CA PHE A 178 -6.73 -15.79 0.13
C PHE A 178 -5.35 -15.15 0.33
N VAL A 179 -5.32 -13.95 0.90
CA VAL A 179 -4.10 -13.16 1.09
C VAL A 179 -3.89 -12.75 2.54
N LEU A 180 -2.63 -12.53 2.91
CA LEU A 180 -2.23 -11.87 4.14
C LEU A 180 -1.42 -10.61 3.76
N ILE A 181 -1.92 -9.46 4.16
CA ILE A 181 -1.32 -8.15 3.86
C ILE A 181 -0.43 -7.69 5.01
N LYS A 182 0.79 -7.31 4.70
CA LYS A 182 1.76 -6.75 5.65
C LYS A 182 1.95 -5.24 5.40
N PRO A 183 2.15 -4.43 6.45
CA PRO A 183 2.32 -4.76 7.88
C PRO A 183 1.00 -4.81 8.66
N GLN A 184 -0.16 -4.57 8.02
CA GLN A 184 -1.46 -4.48 8.70
C GLN A 184 -1.94 -5.81 9.31
N ASP A 185 -1.32 -6.92 8.94
CA ASP A 185 -1.68 -8.28 9.35
C ASP A 185 -3.14 -8.67 9.06
N VAL A 186 -3.71 -8.05 8.01
CA VAL A 186 -5.07 -8.37 7.56
C VAL A 186 -5.03 -9.59 6.66
N SER A 187 -5.79 -10.62 7.03
CA SER A 187 -5.92 -11.85 6.26
C SER A 187 -7.38 -12.10 5.85
N GLY A 188 -7.56 -12.62 4.64
CA GLY A 188 -8.88 -12.97 4.13
C GLY A 188 -8.92 -13.14 2.62
N VAL A 189 -10.12 -13.31 2.10
CA VAL A 189 -10.38 -13.45 0.66
C VAL A 189 -10.52 -12.06 0.02
N VAL A 190 -9.85 -11.85 -1.09
CA VAL A 190 -9.97 -10.64 -1.90
C VAL A 190 -11.34 -10.63 -2.58
N GLU A 191 -12.22 -9.71 -2.19
CA GLU A 191 -13.54 -9.53 -2.80
C GLU A 191 -13.52 -8.60 -4.01
N GLU A 192 -12.71 -7.55 -3.92
CA GLU A 192 -12.64 -6.53 -4.97
C GLU A 192 -11.22 -5.96 -5.03
N LEU A 193 -10.70 -5.86 -6.23
CA LEU A 193 -9.42 -5.22 -6.51
C LEU A 193 -9.70 -3.90 -7.25
N GLY A 194 -9.70 -2.80 -6.50
CA GLY A 194 -9.89 -1.47 -7.03
C GLY A 194 -8.55 -0.81 -7.40
N LEU A 195 -8.62 0.26 -8.20
CA LEU A 195 -7.43 0.99 -8.64
C LEU A 195 -6.63 1.57 -7.45
N ARG A 196 -7.32 2.00 -6.40
CA ARG A 196 -6.70 2.64 -5.23
C ARG A 196 -6.71 1.77 -3.98
N MET A 197 -7.70 0.90 -3.83
CA MET A 197 -7.95 0.12 -2.62
C MET A 197 -8.30 -1.31 -2.97
N THR A 198 -7.81 -2.25 -2.18
CA THR A 198 -8.23 -3.65 -2.20
C THR A 198 -9.21 -3.90 -1.06
N LYS A 199 -10.32 -4.58 -1.36
CA LYS A 199 -11.33 -5.00 -0.40
C LYS A 199 -11.11 -6.46 -0.04
N ILE A 200 -10.93 -6.73 1.25
CA ILE A 200 -10.66 -8.08 1.78
C ILE A 200 -11.72 -8.43 2.80
N ARG A 201 -12.29 -9.63 2.69
CA ARG A 201 -13.21 -10.19 3.69
C ARG A 201 -12.49 -11.21 4.54
N SER A 202 -12.45 -10.96 5.84
CA SER A 202 -11.95 -11.89 6.85
C SER A 202 -12.90 -13.09 7.02
N LEU A 203 -12.41 -14.19 7.58
CA LEU A 203 -13.23 -15.35 7.94
C LEU A 203 -14.24 -15.04 9.04
N SER A 204 -14.02 -14.05 9.89
CA SER A 204 -14.98 -13.53 10.88
C SER A 204 -16.11 -12.69 10.26
N GLY A 205 -16.07 -12.46 8.93
CA GLY A 205 -17.05 -11.67 8.19
C GLY A 205 -16.74 -10.18 8.08
N GLU A 206 -15.70 -9.71 8.73
CA GLU A 206 -15.25 -8.33 8.65
C GLU A 206 -14.74 -7.98 7.25
N VAL A 207 -14.98 -6.73 6.85
CA VAL A 207 -14.52 -6.21 5.56
C VAL A 207 -13.52 -5.10 5.77
N SER A 208 -12.31 -5.33 5.30
CA SER A 208 -11.21 -4.37 5.35
C SER A 208 -10.99 -3.71 3.98
N TYR A 209 -10.89 -2.38 3.97
CA TYR A 209 -10.53 -1.59 2.79
C TYR A 209 -9.10 -1.07 2.96
N ILE A 210 -8.17 -1.63 2.24
CA ILE A 210 -6.74 -1.33 2.38
C ILE A 210 -6.27 -0.53 1.16
N PRO A 211 -5.70 0.68 1.35
CA PRO A 211 -5.09 1.43 0.26
C PRO A 211 -3.90 0.65 -0.32
N ASN A 212 -3.86 0.48 -1.65
CA ASN A 212 -2.86 -0.36 -2.30
C ASN A 212 -1.42 0.11 -2.02
N GLY A 213 -1.19 1.42 -1.96
CA GLY A 213 0.14 2.00 -1.71
C GLY A 213 0.64 1.87 -0.26
N THR A 214 -0.19 1.37 0.65
CA THR A 214 0.22 1.11 2.05
C THR A 214 0.67 -0.33 2.27
N MET A 215 0.47 -1.20 1.30
CA MET A 215 0.90 -2.59 1.35
C MET A 215 2.40 -2.68 1.09
N GLN A 216 3.16 -3.23 2.04
CA GLN A 216 4.61 -3.42 1.90
C GLN A 216 4.96 -4.82 1.42
N GLY A 217 4.05 -5.77 1.65
CA GLY A 217 4.20 -7.15 1.19
C GLY A 217 2.87 -7.88 1.25
N VAL A 218 2.71 -8.81 0.33
CA VAL A 218 1.53 -9.67 0.24
C VAL A 218 1.98 -11.12 0.21
N VAL A 219 1.41 -11.92 1.11
CA VAL A 219 1.53 -13.38 1.04
C VAL A 219 0.26 -13.91 0.39
N ASN A 220 0.38 -14.42 -0.83
CA ASN A 220 -0.73 -15.02 -1.55
C ASN A 220 -0.74 -16.54 -1.32
N TYR A 221 -1.85 -17.05 -0.82
CA TYR A 221 -2.09 -18.49 -0.64
C TYR A 221 -2.85 -19.02 -1.85
N ILE A 222 -2.14 -19.21 -2.96
CA ILE A 222 -2.68 -19.59 -4.28
C ILE A 222 -3.64 -20.79 -4.21
N SER A 223 -3.39 -21.75 -3.33
CA SER A 223 -4.28 -22.91 -3.12
C SER A 223 -5.43 -22.63 -2.14
N GLY A 224 -5.53 -21.43 -1.61
CA GLY A 224 -6.49 -21.05 -0.58
C GLY A 224 -6.28 -21.75 0.77
N GLN A 225 -5.33 -22.68 0.86
CA GLN A 225 -5.08 -23.47 2.05
C GLN A 225 -3.61 -23.50 2.46
N GLN A 226 -3.38 -23.64 3.75
CA GLN A 226 -2.09 -23.92 4.33
C GLN A 226 -2.03 -25.39 4.69
N ARG A 227 -1.01 -26.11 4.17
CA ARG A 227 -0.82 -27.53 4.44
C ARG A 227 0.15 -27.71 5.58
N PHE A 228 -0.24 -28.62 6.49
CA PHE A 228 0.57 -29.03 7.63
C PHE A 228 0.92 -30.50 7.52
N ASN A 229 2.11 -30.84 7.95
CA ASN A 229 2.53 -32.22 8.21
C ASN A 229 2.58 -32.39 9.72
N VAL A 230 1.99 -33.45 10.22
CA VAL A 230 2.07 -33.87 11.63
C VAL A 230 2.75 -35.23 11.65
N GLU A 231 3.94 -35.29 12.24
CA GLU A 231 4.65 -36.55 12.43
C GLU A 231 4.40 -37.05 13.86
N VAL A 232 3.95 -38.28 13.95
CA VAL A 232 3.62 -38.94 15.20
C VAL A 232 4.37 -40.25 15.28
N GLN A 233 4.93 -40.56 16.46
CA GLN A 233 5.55 -41.84 16.76
C GLN A 233 4.78 -42.51 17.89
N VAL A 234 4.28 -43.72 17.61
CA VAL A 234 3.56 -44.54 18.61
C VAL A 234 4.26 -45.86 18.88
N SER A 235 4.04 -46.41 20.05
CA SER A 235 4.73 -47.59 20.55
C SER A 235 4.39 -48.87 19.79
N ASP A 236 3.17 -48.97 19.24
CA ASP A 236 2.67 -50.20 18.62
C ASP A 236 1.69 -49.95 17.47
N ALA A 237 1.39 -51.01 16.73
CA ALA A 237 0.49 -50.96 15.55
C ALA A 237 -0.99 -50.77 15.94
N GLU A 238 -1.38 -51.10 17.17
CA GLU A 238 -2.75 -50.91 17.64
C GLU A 238 -3.04 -49.45 17.95
N ALA A 239 -2.14 -48.75 18.65
CA ALA A 239 -2.21 -47.31 18.83
C ALA A 239 -2.22 -46.56 17.48
N ALA A 240 -1.40 -46.98 16.53
CA ALA A 240 -1.41 -46.42 15.17
C ALA A 240 -2.78 -46.56 14.49
N SER A 241 -3.44 -47.68 14.68
CA SER A 241 -4.77 -47.93 14.09
C SER A 241 -5.85 -47.07 14.77
N ARG A 242 -5.77 -46.89 16.09
CA ARG A 242 -6.66 -45.96 16.83
C ARG A 242 -6.52 -44.50 16.30
N VAL A 243 -5.29 -44.04 16.10
CA VAL A 243 -5.03 -42.72 15.52
C VAL A 243 -5.65 -42.61 14.16
N VAL A 244 -5.44 -43.59 13.24
CA VAL A 244 -6.00 -43.55 11.89
C VAL A 244 -7.51 -43.49 11.90
N ASN A 245 -8.19 -44.25 12.78
CA ASN A 245 -9.63 -44.22 12.90
C ASN A 245 -10.14 -42.87 13.39
N ALA A 246 -9.44 -42.26 14.36
CA ALA A 246 -9.77 -40.92 14.87
C ALA A 246 -9.64 -39.81 13.82
N LEU A 247 -8.79 -39.96 12.82
CA LEU A 247 -8.68 -38.97 11.71
C LEU A 247 -9.98 -38.87 10.90
N GLY A 248 -10.79 -39.93 10.86
CA GLY A 248 -12.08 -39.94 10.15
C GLY A 248 -13.15 -39.05 10.80
N GLU A 249 -13.02 -38.73 12.09
CA GLU A 249 -13.94 -37.87 12.85
C GLU A 249 -13.53 -36.38 12.82
N SER A 250 -12.81 -35.97 11.80
CA SER A 250 -12.28 -34.61 11.70
C SER A 250 -13.37 -33.55 11.47
N SER A 251 -13.14 -32.35 12.00
CA SER A 251 -14.03 -31.20 11.85
C SER A 251 -14.22 -30.78 10.39
N GLU A 252 -15.42 -30.31 10.04
CA GLU A 252 -15.74 -29.70 8.74
C GLU A 252 -14.92 -28.42 8.43
N LEU A 253 -14.22 -27.87 9.43
CA LEU A 253 -13.36 -26.70 9.26
C LEU A 253 -12.07 -26.98 8.49
N TYR A 254 -11.72 -28.25 8.25
CA TYR A 254 -10.60 -28.62 7.40
C TYR A 254 -10.96 -28.47 5.92
N LEU A 255 -10.16 -27.72 5.17
CA LEU A 255 -10.28 -27.68 3.69
C LEU A 255 -9.82 -28.99 3.07
N SER A 256 -8.78 -29.59 3.64
CA SER A 256 -8.33 -30.93 3.32
C SER A 256 -8.29 -31.72 4.63
N PRO A 257 -9.20 -32.67 4.84
CA PRO A 257 -9.25 -33.47 6.07
C PRO A 257 -7.91 -34.14 6.38
N PRO A 258 -7.58 -34.33 7.66
CA PRO A 258 -6.39 -35.03 8.05
C PRO A 258 -6.35 -36.44 7.45
N ARG A 259 -5.23 -36.79 6.80
CA ARG A 259 -5.06 -38.09 6.18
C ARG A 259 -3.65 -38.64 6.42
N LEU A 260 -3.55 -39.93 6.63
CA LEU A 260 -2.29 -40.62 6.68
C LEU A 260 -1.67 -40.67 5.27
N VAL A 261 -0.42 -40.20 5.14
CA VAL A 261 0.35 -40.19 3.88
C VAL A 261 1.45 -41.22 3.90
N GLU A 262 2.07 -41.41 5.07
CA GLU A 262 3.20 -42.31 5.21
C GLU A 262 3.13 -43.03 6.56
N ARG A 263 3.38 -44.33 6.54
CA ARG A 263 3.52 -45.18 7.72
C ARG A 263 4.79 -46.02 7.58
N SER A 264 5.65 -45.96 8.59
CA SER A 264 6.88 -46.74 8.65
C SER A 264 6.96 -47.43 10.02
N GLU A 265 7.34 -48.67 10.04
CA GLU A 265 7.54 -49.44 11.27
C GLU A 265 9.02 -49.79 11.41
N THR A 266 9.60 -49.48 12.53
CA THR A 266 11.02 -49.71 12.82
C THR A 266 11.14 -50.02 14.32
N ASP A 267 11.75 -51.13 14.64
CA ASP A 267 12.02 -51.56 16.05
C ASP A 267 10.75 -51.61 16.90
N GLY A 268 9.61 -52.06 16.32
CA GLY A 268 8.32 -52.16 17.02
C GLY A 268 7.60 -50.83 17.26
N ARG A 269 8.19 -49.72 16.81
CA ARG A 269 7.58 -48.38 16.82
C ARG A 269 7.02 -48.02 15.48
N VAL A 270 5.85 -47.38 15.47
CA VAL A 270 5.21 -46.94 14.23
C VAL A 270 5.31 -45.41 14.10
N ARG A 271 5.99 -44.98 13.04
CA ARG A 271 6.05 -43.58 12.64
C ARG A 271 5.00 -43.31 11.59
N MET A 272 4.20 -42.30 11.79
CA MET A 272 3.15 -41.86 10.89
C MET A 272 3.33 -40.41 10.49
N ARG A 273 3.10 -40.11 9.22
CA ARG A 273 2.98 -38.73 8.73
C ARG A 273 1.57 -38.47 8.23
N ILE A 274 0.92 -37.54 8.91
CA ILE A 274 -0.43 -37.09 8.64
C ILE A 274 -0.36 -35.71 7.97
N VAL A 275 -1.16 -35.50 6.92
CA VAL A 275 -1.25 -34.22 6.22
C VAL A 275 -2.65 -33.69 6.37
N ALA A 276 -2.77 -32.43 6.77
CA ALA A 276 -4.03 -31.70 6.86
C ALA A 276 -3.91 -30.34 6.18
N GLY A 277 -5.01 -29.84 5.60
CA GLY A 277 -5.08 -28.52 4.98
C GLY A 277 -6.14 -27.68 5.65
N VAL A 278 -5.74 -26.47 6.11
CA VAL A 278 -6.63 -25.52 6.77
C VAL A 278 -6.49 -24.14 6.13
N LEU A 279 -7.44 -23.25 6.38
CA LEU A 279 -7.28 -21.84 6.05
C LEU A 279 -6.10 -21.23 6.83
N PRO A 280 -5.32 -20.33 6.24
CA PRO A 280 -4.09 -19.82 6.87
C PRO A 280 -4.28 -19.22 8.27
N SER A 281 -5.44 -18.63 8.55
CA SER A 281 -5.80 -18.07 9.87
C SER A 281 -6.27 -19.14 10.88
N MET A 282 -6.39 -20.42 10.46
CA MET A 282 -6.84 -21.54 11.28
C MET A 282 -5.72 -22.53 11.61
N ALA A 283 -4.47 -22.08 11.68
CA ALA A 283 -3.33 -22.92 12.00
C ALA A 283 -3.50 -23.68 13.33
N TRP A 284 -4.15 -23.05 14.33
CA TRP A 284 -4.46 -23.64 15.65
C TRP A 284 -5.24 -24.95 15.56
N LEU A 285 -6.04 -25.12 14.50
CA LEU A 285 -6.82 -26.36 14.28
C LEU A 285 -5.92 -27.58 14.08
N VAL A 286 -4.70 -27.39 13.54
CA VAL A 286 -3.72 -28.47 13.37
C VAL A 286 -2.70 -28.46 14.51
N GLU A 287 -2.17 -27.29 14.86
CA GLU A 287 -1.09 -27.15 15.84
C GLU A 287 -1.55 -27.58 17.24
N ASP A 288 -2.78 -27.25 17.63
CA ASP A 288 -3.33 -27.58 18.94
C ASP A 288 -4.38 -28.69 18.85
N ASN A 289 -5.49 -28.47 18.16
CA ASN A 289 -6.65 -29.35 18.19
C ASN A 289 -6.34 -30.76 17.62
N LEU A 290 -5.80 -30.84 16.39
CA LEU A 290 -5.46 -32.15 15.79
C LEU A 290 -4.41 -32.89 16.61
N THR A 291 -3.39 -32.18 17.10
CA THR A 291 -2.33 -32.76 17.90
C THR A 291 -2.87 -33.36 19.21
N GLN A 292 -3.77 -32.62 19.90
CA GLN A 292 -4.43 -33.13 21.11
C GLN A 292 -5.35 -34.32 20.79
N HIS A 293 -6.09 -34.27 19.70
CA HIS A 293 -6.98 -35.36 19.28
C HIS A 293 -6.17 -36.63 18.96
N ILE A 294 -5.03 -36.49 18.29
CA ILE A 294 -4.11 -37.61 18.04
C ILE A 294 -3.56 -38.18 19.34
N LYS A 295 -3.15 -37.34 20.29
CA LYS A 295 -2.65 -37.77 21.60
C LYS A 295 -3.72 -38.55 22.37
N ALA A 296 -4.94 -38.04 22.42
CA ALA A 296 -6.06 -38.70 23.07
C ALA A 296 -6.40 -40.06 22.46
N ALA A 297 -6.38 -40.15 21.12
CA ALA A 297 -6.69 -41.39 20.41
C ALA A 297 -5.58 -42.45 20.57
N ALA A 298 -4.32 -42.05 20.58
CA ALA A 298 -3.19 -42.96 20.77
C ALA A 298 -3.18 -43.52 22.22
N GLY A 299 -3.52 -42.67 23.21
CA GLY A 299 -3.27 -42.85 24.63
C GLY A 299 -1.90 -42.25 25.00
N GLU A 300 -1.83 -41.57 26.15
CA GLU A 300 -0.61 -40.84 26.58
C GLU A 300 0.61 -41.77 26.70
N ASP A 301 0.42 -42.98 27.19
CA ASP A 301 1.50 -43.98 27.36
C ASP A 301 1.99 -44.58 26.02
N ALA A 302 1.19 -44.49 24.96
CA ALA A 302 1.54 -45.05 23.64
C ALA A 302 2.29 -44.07 22.75
N ILE A 303 2.45 -42.80 23.14
CA ILE A 303 3.19 -41.80 22.36
C ILE A 303 4.68 -41.88 22.73
N SER A 304 5.49 -42.29 21.79
CA SER A 304 6.94 -42.44 21.97
C SER A 304 7.70 -41.10 21.90
N ALA A 305 7.16 -40.12 21.20
CA ALA A 305 7.72 -38.78 21.07
C ALA A 305 6.59 -37.76 20.81
N GLU A 306 6.78 -36.52 21.28
CA GLU A 306 5.82 -35.45 21.05
C GLU A 306 5.55 -35.24 19.55
N PRO A 307 4.26 -35.14 19.13
CA PRO A 307 3.94 -34.91 17.72
C PRO A 307 4.60 -33.65 17.18
N LEU A 308 5.28 -33.78 16.06
CA LEU A 308 5.98 -32.67 15.42
C LEU A 308 5.11 -32.11 14.29
N THR A 309 4.67 -30.85 14.43
CA THR A 309 3.89 -30.14 13.42
C THR A 309 4.78 -29.15 12.65
N TYR A 310 4.75 -29.23 11.30
CA TYR A 310 5.50 -28.33 10.45
C TYR A 310 4.83 -28.05 9.10
N LYS A 311 5.20 -26.91 8.48
CA LYS A 311 4.58 -26.37 7.25
C LYS A 311 5.47 -26.55 6.00
N VAL A 312 6.21 -27.65 5.89
CA VAL A 312 7.12 -27.86 4.77
C VAL A 312 6.46 -28.72 3.71
N ASP A 313 6.29 -28.16 2.50
CA ASP A 313 5.92 -28.93 1.33
C ASP A 313 7.16 -29.68 0.81
N GLN A 314 7.07 -31.01 0.73
CA GLN A 314 8.14 -31.88 0.23
C GLN A 314 8.56 -31.56 -1.20
N ALA A 315 7.62 -31.12 -2.05
CA ALA A 315 7.92 -30.72 -3.43
C ALA A 315 8.77 -29.43 -3.45
N ASN A 316 8.38 -28.45 -2.65
CA ASN A 316 9.15 -27.20 -2.51
C ASN A 316 10.51 -27.45 -1.87
N LEU A 317 10.60 -28.32 -0.87
CA LEU A 317 11.88 -28.69 -0.26
C LEU A 317 12.84 -29.32 -1.28
N ARG A 318 12.35 -30.23 -2.14
CA ARG A 318 13.17 -30.81 -3.20
C ARG A 318 13.63 -29.76 -4.20
N ARG A 319 12.71 -28.84 -4.60
CA ARG A 319 13.05 -27.74 -5.50
C ARG A 319 14.09 -26.80 -4.91
N ILE A 320 13.94 -26.42 -3.63
CA ILE A 320 14.91 -25.56 -2.94
C ILE A 320 16.26 -26.28 -2.86
N ARG A 321 16.27 -27.57 -2.51
CA ARG A 321 17.51 -28.36 -2.43
C ARG A 321 18.23 -28.45 -3.79
N SER A 322 17.51 -28.53 -4.90
CA SER A 322 18.13 -28.54 -6.24
C SER A 322 18.69 -27.18 -6.66
N LEU A 323 18.27 -26.08 -6.00
CA LEU A 323 18.77 -24.73 -6.26
C LEU A 323 19.94 -24.34 -5.35
N LEU A 324 20.19 -25.11 -4.26
CA LEU A 324 21.32 -24.86 -3.40
C LEU A 324 22.62 -25.31 -4.09
N PRO A 325 23.71 -24.49 -4.05
CA PRO A 325 25.01 -24.92 -4.55
C PRO A 325 25.46 -26.21 -3.87
N GLN A 326 26.02 -27.15 -4.63
CA GLN A 326 26.51 -28.43 -4.09
C GLN A 326 27.57 -28.29 -2.97
N GLU A 327 28.23 -27.14 -2.89
CA GLU A 327 29.14 -26.81 -1.80
C GLU A 327 28.44 -26.64 -0.45
N ALA A 328 27.20 -26.20 -0.42
CA ALA A 328 26.38 -26.10 0.80
C ALA A 328 26.03 -27.49 1.35
N GLU A 329 25.91 -28.48 0.49
CA GLU A 329 25.65 -29.88 0.89
C GLU A 329 26.86 -30.54 1.57
N ARG A 330 28.10 -30.14 1.22
CA ARG A 330 29.35 -30.63 1.86
C ARG A 330 29.54 -30.10 3.28
N ASN A 331 28.99 -28.93 3.58
CA ASN A 331 29.13 -28.28 4.90
C ASN A 331 27.97 -28.58 5.85
N LEU A 332 26.94 -29.29 5.39
CA LEU A 332 25.93 -29.82 6.31
C LEU A 332 26.66 -30.87 7.19
N PRO A 333 26.51 -30.78 8.51
CA PRO A 333 27.06 -31.83 9.40
C PRO A 333 26.47 -33.16 8.87
N PRO A 334 27.32 -34.24 8.79
CA PRO A 334 26.85 -35.50 8.34
C PRO A 334 25.58 -35.79 9.11
N GLN A 335 24.45 -35.90 8.39
CA GLN A 335 23.23 -36.33 9.01
C GLN A 335 23.65 -37.63 9.68
N ALA A 336 23.80 -37.54 11.01
CA ALA A 336 24.04 -38.74 11.77
C ALA A 336 23.03 -39.73 11.21
N ASN A 337 23.54 -40.84 10.70
CA ASN A 337 22.76 -41.93 10.17
C ASN A 337 21.95 -42.42 11.37
N ARG A 338 20.94 -41.61 11.75
CA ARG A 338 19.84 -42.04 12.55
C ARG A 338 19.06 -42.95 11.63
N LYS A 339 19.52 -44.19 11.61
CA LYS A 339 18.59 -45.30 11.41
C LYS A 339 17.50 -45.04 12.45
N LEU A 340 16.51 -44.29 12.00
CA LEU A 340 15.24 -44.10 12.69
C LEU A 340 14.35 -45.26 12.34
#